data_5d5d76ff833a46abe031e5daf64655b1
#
_entry.id   5d5d76ff833a46abe031e5daf64655b1
#
_cell.length_a   1.000
_cell.length_b   1.000
_cell.length_c   1.000
_cell.angle_alpha   90.00
_cell.angle_beta   90.00
_cell.angle_gamma   90.00
#
_symmetry.space_group_name_H-M   'P 1'
#
loop_
_entity.id
_entity.type
_entity.pdbx_description
1 polymer ?
#
loop_
_entity_poly.entity_id
_entity_poly.type
_entity_poly.pdbx_seq_one_letter_code
_entity_poly.pdbx_strand_id
1 'polypeptide(L)'
;HAMRLGNIRYYQPSSMFWDKRAASIELQASQPIQHAVEMGFVAGAGGIPALITKMNTSVYYPDLFTFAFGDSVITETRIQQALGQFQRAMISSNSRWDTAYAQVFNPNANNRGLGTPLPGFTVQEDRGRQLFIAGPNNGGAGCGACHQPPTFALAANSRSNGLDAGETVIFKTPSLKNVALSKAFMHDGRFASLEEVVEHYNSGIKLGPALDGNRLAPNGAPLRLNLSADEKAALVSFMKTLTDTTLTSDPKFSDPFKK
;
A
#
# COMPACT_ATOMS: atom_id res chain seq x y z
N HIS A 1 -4.46 6.35 -11.02
CA HIS A 1 -4.11 5.03 -10.53
C HIS A 1 -4.73 4.81 -9.14
N ALA A 2 -5.48 3.71 -8.98
CA ALA A 2 -6.12 3.36 -7.71
C ALA A 2 -5.08 2.98 -6.66
N MET A 3 -5.34 3.36 -5.39
CA MET A 3 -4.50 2.96 -4.28
C MET A 3 -4.68 1.48 -3.94
N ARG A 4 -3.61 0.89 -3.40
CA ARG A 4 -3.67 -0.48 -2.88
C ARG A 4 -4.48 -0.55 -1.59
N LEU A 5 -5.31 -1.60 -1.45
CA LEU A 5 -6.12 -1.86 -0.27
C LEU A 5 -5.47 -2.89 0.68
N GLY A 6 -4.62 -3.76 0.16
CA GLY A 6 -3.95 -4.79 0.98
C GLY A 6 -3.13 -4.18 2.12
N ASN A 7 -3.30 -4.72 3.32
CA ASN A 7 -2.62 -4.31 4.55
C ASN A 7 -2.90 -2.86 5.01
N ILE A 8 -3.96 -2.24 4.53
CA ILE A 8 -4.34 -0.88 4.91
C ILE A 8 -4.62 -0.75 6.42
N ARG A 9 -4.98 -1.85 7.07
CA ARG A 9 -5.16 -1.95 8.53
C ARG A 9 -3.96 -1.46 9.32
N TYR A 10 -2.75 -1.65 8.79
CA TYR A 10 -1.49 -1.34 9.46
C TYR A 10 -0.96 0.06 9.13
N TYR A 11 -1.73 0.87 8.39
CA TYR A 11 -1.31 2.22 8.07
C TYR A 11 -1.50 3.19 9.25
N GLN A 12 -0.42 3.85 9.62
CA GLN A 12 -0.39 4.90 10.64
C GLN A 12 0.31 6.16 10.09
N PRO A 13 -0.29 7.32 10.18
CA PRO A 13 -1.65 7.63 10.61
C PRO A 13 -2.69 7.13 9.60
N SER A 14 -3.93 6.97 10.01
CA SER A 14 -4.99 6.32 9.20
C SER A 14 -5.51 7.15 8.01
N SER A 15 -4.83 8.23 7.61
CA SER A 15 -5.24 9.07 6.48
C SER A 15 -5.14 8.34 5.13
N MET A 16 -6.13 8.56 4.27
CA MET A 16 -6.35 7.82 3.03
C MET A 16 -6.27 8.72 1.80
N PHE A 17 -6.34 8.10 0.62
CA PHE A 17 -5.95 8.64 -0.69
C PHE A 17 -4.44 8.86 -0.83
N TRP A 18 -4.00 9.06 -2.06
CA TRP A 18 -2.59 9.34 -2.34
C TRP A 18 -2.09 10.59 -1.62
N ASP A 19 -2.90 11.64 -1.59
CA ASP A 19 -2.61 12.95 -0.98
C ASP A 19 -3.01 13.04 0.50
N LYS A 20 -3.41 11.94 1.14
CA LYS A 20 -3.77 11.84 2.55
C LYS A 20 -4.97 12.72 2.97
N ARG A 21 -5.83 13.17 2.02
CA ARG A 21 -6.92 14.12 2.30
C ARG A 21 -8.07 13.57 3.15
N ALA A 22 -8.28 12.24 3.17
CA ALA A 22 -9.29 11.64 4.04
C ALA A 22 -8.68 11.19 5.36
N ALA A 23 -9.27 11.59 6.49
CA ALA A 23 -8.72 11.34 7.83
C ALA A 23 -8.87 9.89 8.31
N SER A 24 -9.72 9.09 7.67
CA SER A 24 -9.91 7.67 7.98
C SER A 24 -10.33 6.88 6.75
N ILE A 25 -10.31 5.55 6.88
CA ILE A 25 -10.77 4.63 5.84
C ILE A 25 -12.29 4.74 5.64
N GLU A 26 -13.03 5.02 6.70
CA GLU A 26 -14.48 5.25 6.66
C GLU A 26 -14.81 6.51 5.85
N LEU A 27 -14.16 7.63 6.16
CA LEU A 27 -14.36 8.88 5.44
C LEU A 27 -13.87 8.81 3.98
N GLN A 28 -12.90 7.95 3.69
CA GLN A 28 -12.48 7.69 2.32
C GLN A 28 -13.57 6.98 1.53
N ALA A 29 -14.29 6.03 2.14
CA ALA A 29 -15.22 5.14 1.43
C ALA A 29 -16.37 5.88 0.72
N SER A 30 -16.86 7.00 1.29
CA SER A 30 -17.95 7.78 0.67
C SER A 30 -17.51 8.61 -0.54
N GLN A 31 -16.23 8.94 -0.67
CA GLN A 31 -15.78 9.87 -1.72
C GLN A 31 -15.85 9.26 -3.13
N PRO A 32 -15.38 8.02 -3.39
CA PRO A 32 -15.57 7.35 -4.67
C PRO A 32 -17.07 7.18 -5.03
N ILE A 33 -17.91 6.93 -4.04
CA ILE A 33 -19.36 6.79 -4.23
C ILE A 33 -19.94 8.08 -4.82
N GLN A 34 -19.52 9.24 -4.31
CA GLN A 34 -20.01 10.55 -4.72
C GLN A 34 -19.23 11.16 -5.89
N HIS A 35 -18.22 10.48 -6.42
CA HIS A 35 -17.43 10.99 -7.52
C HIS A 35 -18.09 10.69 -8.88
N ALA A 36 -18.22 11.72 -9.73
CA ALA A 36 -18.96 11.63 -10.99
C ALA A 36 -18.42 10.58 -11.97
N VAL A 37 -17.09 10.40 -12.00
CA VAL A 37 -16.40 9.47 -12.91
C VAL A 37 -16.29 8.07 -12.33
N GLU A 38 -16.52 7.90 -11.00
CA GLU A 38 -16.47 6.59 -10.34
C GLU A 38 -17.88 6.00 -10.20
N MET A 39 -18.57 6.20 -9.05
CA MET A 39 -19.88 5.60 -8.84
C MET A 39 -21.07 6.53 -9.18
N GLY A 40 -20.84 7.83 -9.37
CA GLY A 40 -21.82 8.76 -9.92
C GLY A 40 -22.94 9.22 -8.97
N PHE A 41 -22.94 8.87 -7.69
CA PHE A 41 -23.90 9.39 -6.71
C PHE A 41 -23.54 10.82 -6.28
N VAL A 42 -23.37 11.72 -7.25
CA VAL A 42 -23.08 13.14 -6.97
C VAL A 42 -24.27 13.83 -6.32
N ALA A 43 -24.04 14.95 -5.64
CA ALA A 43 -25.10 15.71 -4.96
C ALA A 43 -26.26 16.07 -5.89
N GLY A 44 -25.99 16.48 -7.15
CA GLY A 44 -26.99 16.76 -8.15
C GLY A 44 -27.82 15.54 -8.63
N ALA A 45 -27.35 14.32 -8.35
CA ALA A 45 -28.05 13.06 -8.62
C ALA A 45 -28.62 12.43 -7.33
N GLY A 46 -28.81 13.22 -6.27
CA GLY A 46 -29.36 12.79 -5.00
C GLY A 46 -28.34 12.24 -3.98
N GLY A 47 -27.04 12.15 -4.34
CA GLY A 47 -25.95 11.80 -3.43
C GLY A 47 -26.11 10.47 -2.70
N ILE A 48 -25.58 10.40 -1.48
CA ILE A 48 -25.70 9.22 -0.60
C ILE A 48 -27.17 8.85 -0.28
N PRO A 49 -28.11 9.79 -0.08
CA PRO A 49 -29.54 9.44 0.07
C PRO A 49 -30.10 8.61 -1.10
N ALA A 50 -29.72 8.92 -2.35
CA ALA A 50 -30.14 8.13 -3.50
C ALA A 50 -29.53 6.71 -3.48
N LEU A 51 -28.29 6.56 -3.06
CA LEU A 51 -27.67 5.25 -2.85
C LEU A 51 -28.43 4.45 -1.76
N ILE A 52 -28.74 5.07 -0.62
CA ILE A 52 -29.48 4.43 0.49
C ILE A 52 -30.85 3.97 0.01
N THR A 53 -31.57 4.82 -0.74
CA THR A 53 -32.85 4.44 -1.36
C THR A 53 -32.71 3.23 -2.25
N LYS A 54 -31.71 3.21 -3.14
CA LYS A 54 -31.42 2.07 -4.01
C LYS A 54 -31.07 0.80 -3.20
N MET A 55 -30.30 0.90 -2.14
CA MET A 55 -29.96 -0.25 -1.29
C MET A 55 -31.20 -0.81 -0.59
N ASN A 56 -32.12 0.04 -0.12
CA ASN A 56 -33.36 -0.39 0.54
C ASN A 56 -34.33 -1.11 -0.42
N THR A 57 -34.22 -0.91 -1.74
CA THR A 57 -35.01 -1.66 -2.72
C THR A 57 -34.42 -3.03 -3.05
N SER A 58 -33.22 -3.34 -2.61
CA SER A 58 -32.60 -4.64 -2.80
C SER A 58 -33.03 -5.61 -1.70
N VAL A 59 -33.34 -6.84 -2.07
CA VAL A 59 -33.84 -7.87 -1.13
C VAL A 59 -32.80 -8.30 -0.10
N TYR A 60 -31.50 -8.10 -0.34
CA TYR A 60 -30.43 -8.61 0.52
C TYR A 60 -29.78 -7.55 1.43
N TYR A 61 -29.80 -6.27 1.08
CA TYR A 61 -29.14 -5.27 1.93
C TYR A 61 -29.78 -5.09 3.30
N PRO A 62 -31.13 -5.01 3.44
CA PRO A 62 -31.76 -4.94 4.77
C PRO A 62 -31.36 -6.09 5.69
N ASP A 63 -31.30 -7.31 5.16
CA ASP A 63 -30.92 -8.52 5.91
C ASP A 63 -29.45 -8.45 6.31
N LEU A 64 -28.55 -8.06 5.38
CA LEU A 64 -27.13 -7.89 5.68
C LEU A 64 -26.87 -6.83 6.74
N PHE A 65 -27.62 -5.71 6.72
CA PHE A 65 -27.51 -4.67 7.74
C PHE A 65 -28.05 -5.15 9.10
N THR A 66 -29.15 -5.91 9.10
CA THR A 66 -29.64 -6.55 10.33
C THR A 66 -28.61 -7.48 10.93
N PHE A 67 -27.95 -8.31 10.09
CA PHE A 67 -26.90 -9.20 10.55
C PHE A 67 -25.69 -8.43 11.12
N ALA A 68 -25.27 -7.36 10.45
CA ALA A 68 -24.06 -6.63 10.82
C ALA A 68 -24.25 -5.63 11.97
N PHE A 69 -25.46 -5.05 12.11
CA PHE A 69 -25.71 -3.90 13.00
C PHE A 69 -26.89 -4.13 13.98
N GLY A 70 -27.59 -5.22 13.87
CA GLY A 70 -28.72 -5.57 14.75
C GLY A 70 -30.08 -5.08 14.27
N ASP A 71 -30.13 -4.23 13.24
CA ASP A 71 -31.37 -3.76 12.59
C ASP A 71 -31.13 -3.43 11.10
N SER A 72 -32.19 -3.27 10.31
CA SER A 72 -32.14 -3.06 8.86
C SER A 72 -31.87 -1.62 8.43
N VAL A 73 -31.63 -0.68 9.35
CA VAL A 73 -31.45 0.74 9.04
C VAL A 73 -30.13 0.96 8.29
N ILE A 74 -30.22 1.47 7.06
CA ILE A 74 -29.07 1.81 6.22
C ILE A 74 -28.75 3.29 6.40
N THR A 75 -27.52 3.60 6.82
CA THR A 75 -27.02 4.98 6.96
C THR A 75 -25.64 5.11 6.31
N GLU A 76 -25.23 6.33 5.94
CA GLU A 76 -23.88 6.58 5.42
C GLU A 76 -22.81 6.06 6.37
N THR A 77 -22.94 6.34 7.67
CA THR A 77 -21.97 5.87 8.68
C THR A 77 -21.84 4.36 8.70
N ARG A 78 -22.95 3.61 8.62
CA ARG A 78 -22.93 2.15 8.57
C ARG A 78 -22.33 1.61 7.27
N ILE A 79 -22.60 2.26 6.14
CA ILE A 79 -21.95 1.94 4.86
C ILE A 79 -20.43 2.13 4.98
N GLN A 80 -20.00 3.26 5.51
CA GLN A 80 -18.59 3.56 5.75
C GLN A 80 -17.93 2.52 6.67
N GLN A 81 -18.58 2.16 7.78
CA GLN A 81 -18.09 1.15 8.72
C GLN A 81 -17.96 -0.22 8.05
N ALA A 82 -18.96 -0.66 7.29
CA ALA A 82 -18.94 -1.94 6.59
C ALA A 82 -17.79 -1.99 5.57
N LEU A 83 -17.66 -0.96 4.74
CA LEU A 83 -16.58 -0.85 3.75
C LEU A 83 -15.20 -0.74 4.41
N GLY A 84 -15.10 0.00 5.50
CA GLY A 84 -13.86 0.12 6.28
C GLY A 84 -13.43 -1.22 6.87
N GLN A 85 -14.35 -1.99 7.43
CA GLN A 85 -14.06 -3.34 7.96
C GLN A 85 -13.67 -4.32 6.85
N PHE A 86 -14.35 -4.29 5.71
CA PHE A 86 -13.99 -5.10 4.55
C PHE A 86 -12.56 -4.80 4.10
N GLN A 87 -12.20 -3.53 3.95
CA GLN A 87 -10.84 -3.15 3.57
C GLN A 87 -9.80 -3.56 4.62
N ARG A 88 -10.11 -3.43 5.92
CA ARG A 88 -9.21 -3.89 7.01
C ARG A 88 -9.05 -5.41 7.05
N ALA A 89 -9.99 -6.16 6.53
CA ALA A 89 -9.90 -7.62 6.44
C ALA A 89 -8.92 -8.09 5.34
N MET A 90 -8.56 -7.24 4.38
CA MET A 90 -7.63 -7.57 3.30
C MET A 90 -6.18 -7.59 3.82
N ILE A 91 -5.82 -8.65 4.53
CA ILE A 91 -4.49 -8.83 5.11
C ILE A 91 -3.70 -9.84 4.28
N SER A 92 -2.57 -9.38 3.73
CA SER A 92 -1.56 -10.23 3.08
C SER A 92 -0.48 -10.57 4.10
N SER A 93 -0.41 -11.82 4.51
CA SER A 93 0.49 -12.33 5.55
C SER A 93 1.04 -13.72 5.26
N ASN A 94 0.85 -14.24 4.05
CA ASN A 94 1.25 -15.60 3.67
C ASN A 94 2.15 -15.62 2.42
N SER A 95 2.98 -14.59 2.25
CA SER A 95 4.01 -14.56 1.21
C SER A 95 5.24 -15.40 1.61
N ARG A 96 6.12 -15.70 0.66
CA ARG A 96 7.41 -16.35 0.95
C ARG A 96 8.22 -15.57 2.00
N TRP A 97 8.18 -14.23 1.94
CA TRP A 97 8.75 -13.39 2.98
C TRP A 97 8.17 -13.71 4.35
N ASP A 98 6.85 -13.75 4.50
CA ASP A 98 6.21 -13.96 5.81
C ASP A 98 6.60 -15.30 6.41
N THR A 99 6.56 -16.36 5.61
CA THR A 99 6.92 -17.72 6.05
C THR A 99 8.39 -17.80 6.45
N ALA A 100 9.29 -17.21 5.69
CA ALA A 100 10.73 -17.24 5.98
C ALA A 100 11.08 -16.35 7.20
N TYR A 101 10.50 -15.14 7.26
CA TYR A 101 10.75 -14.22 8.35
C TYR A 101 10.21 -14.72 9.69
N ALA A 102 9.09 -15.43 9.72
CA ALA A 102 8.55 -16.03 10.94
C ALA A 102 9.54 -17.01 11.61
N GLN A 103 10.41 -17.66 10.84
CA GLN A 103 11.40 -18.60 11.37
C GLN A 103 12.60 -17.91 12.04
N VAL A 104 12.89 -16.67 11.69
CA VAL A 104 14.04 -15.91 12.22
C VAL A 104 13.61 -14.74 13.11
N PHE A 105 12.31 -14.49 13.25
CA PHE A 105 11.79 -13.41 14.06
C PHE A 105 12.19 -13.59 15.53
N ASN A 106 12.84 -12.56 16.08
CA ASN A 106 13.22 -12.53 17.48
C ASN A 106 12.81 -11.19 18.10
N PRO A 107 11.76 -11.15 18.94
CA PRO A 107 11.25 -9.91 19.54
C PRO A 107 12.26 -9.22 20.45
N ASN A 108 13.26 -9.97 20.97
CA ASN A 108 14.28 -9.46 21.88
C ASN A 108 15.52 -8.91 21.15
N ALA A 109 15.67 -9.15 19.85
CA ALA A 109 16.75 -8.57 19.06
C ALA A 109 16.39 -7.15 18.61
N ASN A 110 17.37 -6.22 18.63
CA ASN A 110 17.17 -4.82 18.24
C ASN A 110 16.58 -4.68 16.82
N ASN A 111 16.98 -5.53 15.89
CA ASN A 111 16.48 -5.57 14.52
C ASN A 111 15.39 -6.63 14.31
N ARG A 112 14.89 -7.27 15.38
CA ARG A 112 13.85 -8.30 15.36
C ARG A 112 14.12 -9.45 14.37
N GLY A 113 15.38 -9.77 14.12
CA GLY A 113 15.78 -10.82 13.17
C GLY A 113 15.91 -10.37 11.72
N LEU A 114 15.65 -9.09 11.40
CA LEU A 114 15.71 -8.57 10.02
C LEU A 114 17.11 -8.66 9.38
N GLY A 115 18.18 -8.77 10.16
CA GLY A 115 19.55 -8.94 9.69
C GLY A 115 19.92 -10.41 9.37
N THR A 116 19.11 -11.37 9.80
CA THR A 116 19.38 -12.80 9.63
C THR A 116 19.03 -13.24 8.20
N PRO A 117 19.88 -14.07 7.53
CA PRO A 117 19.52 -14.68 6.25
C PRO A 117 18.20 -15.45 6.36
N LEU A 118 17.35 -15.32 5.35
CA LEU A 118 16.01 -15.91 5.37
C LEU A 118 16.01 -17.33 4.78
N PRO A 119 15.49 -18.33 5.50
CA PRO A 119 15.38 -19.69 4.98
C PRO A 119 14.61 -19.76 3.67
N GLY A 120 15.13 -20.50 2.70
CA GLY A 120 14.49 -20.67 1.39
C GLY A 120 14.62 -19.49 0.44
N PHE A 121 15.34 -18.43 0.80
CA PHE A 121 15.71 -17.35 -0.12
C PHE A 121 16.94 -17.71 -0.94
N THR A 122 16.94 -17.34 -2.20
CA THR A 122 18.14 -17.38 -3.03
C THR A 122 19.15 -16.31 -2.59
N VAL A 123 20.42 -16.46 -2.99
CA VAL A 123 21.46 -15.45 -2.71
C VAL A 123 21.05 -14.07 -3.27
N GLN A 124 20.43 -14.04 -4.44
CA GLN A 124 19.95 -12.80 -5.06
C GLN A 124 18.81 -12.16 -4.27
N GLU A 125 17.83 -12.93 -3.83
CA GLU A 125 16.70 -12.45 -3.01
C GLU A 125 17.18 -11.92 -1.66
N ASP A 126 18.11 -12.62 -1.01
CA ASP A 126 18.67 -12.16 0.28
C ASP A 126 19.54 -10.92 0.11
N ARG A 127 20.32 -10.82 -0.98
CA ARG A 127 21.03 -9.58 -1.33
C ARG A 127 20.06 -8.42 -1.53
N GLY A 128 18.95 -8.65 -2.24
CA GLY A 128 17.90 -7.64 -2.43
C GLY A 128 17.26 -7.21 -1.12
N ARG A 129 17.02 -8.14 -0.18
CA ARG A 129 16.54 -7.83 1.17
C ARG A 129 17.51 -6.94 1.93
N GLN A 130 18.81 -7.26 1.89
CA GLN A 130 19.85 -6.47 2.56
C GLN A 130 19.89 -5.04 1.99
N LEU A 131 19.88 -4.89 0.67
CA LEU A 131 19.83 -3.59 -0.01
C LEU A 131 18.57 -2.81 0.36
N PHE A 132 17.43 -3.47 0.44
CA PHE A 132 16.15 -2.86 0.77
C PHE A 132 16.14 -2.27 2.19
N ILE A 133 16.71 -2.99 3.16
CA ILE A 133 16.71 -2.62 4.59
C ILE A 133 17.83 -1.62 4.90
N ALA A 134 19.04 -1.85 4.39
CA ALA A 134 20.17 -0.99 4.68
C ALA A 134 20.00 0.40 4.05
N GLY A 135 20.33 1.44 4.82
CA GLY A 135 20.32 2.81 4.32
C GLY A 135 21.45 3.07 3.31
N PRO A 136 21.36 4.16 2.52
CA PRO A 136 22.37 4.50 1.50
C PRO A 136 23.79 4.64 2.07
N ASN A 137 23.95 5.18 3.26
CA ASN A 137 25.23 5.31 3.95
C ASN A 137 25.88 3.96 4.34
N ASN A 138 25.10 2.88 4.29
CA ASN A 138 25.52 1.52 4.59
C ASN A 138 25.47 0.62 3.33
N GLY A 139 25.57 1.21 2.15
CA GLY A 139 25.59 0.50 0.88
C GLY A 139 24.24 -0.12 0.47
N GLY A 140 23.14 0.39 1.01
CA GLY A 140 21.79 -0.06 0.66
C GLY A 140 20.99 1.00 -0.11
N ALA A 141 19.72 0.67 -0.41
CA ALA A 141 18.78 1.55 -1.09
C ALA A 141 17.84 2.32 -0.13
N GLY A 142 17.78 1.92 1.15
CA GLY A 142 16.99 2.57 2.19
C GLY A 142 15.48 2.52 1.98
N CYS A 143 14.96 1.53 1.25
CA CYS A 143 13.52 1.39 0.99
C CYS A 143 12.73 1.14 2.29
N GLY A 144 13.34 0.40 3.23
CA GLY A 144 12.77 0.09 4.54
C GLY A 144 12.48 1.30 5.42
N ALA A 145 13.10 2.46 5.14
CA ALA A 145 12.81 3.70 5.88
C ALA A 145 11.35 4.18 5.67
N CYS A 146 10.79 3.95 4.48
CA CYS A 146 9.41 4.28 4.14
C CYS A 146 8.51 3.04 4.09
N HIS A 147 9.01 1.89 3.65
CA HIS A 147 8.29 0.62 3.57
C HIS A 147 8.77 -0.32 4.66
N GLN A 148 8.29 -0.11 5.88
CA GLN A 148 8.83 -0.77 7.09
C GLN A 148 8.46 -2.25 7.16
N PRO A 149 9.47 -3.17 7.19
CA PRO A 149 9.22 -4.56 7.53
C PRO A 149 8.69 -4.70 8.98
N PRO A 150 7.95 -5.76 9.30
CA PRO A 150 7.66 -6.94 8.45
C PRO A 150 6.46 -6.76 7.53
N THR A 151 5.61 -5.79 7.77
CA THR A 151 4.35 -5.60 7.03
C THR A 151 4.53 -4.81 5.74
N PHE A 152 5.68 -4.16 5.55
CA PHE A 152 5.94 -3.21 4.46
C PHE A 152 4.88 -2.11 4.38
N ALA A 153 4.18 -1.89 5.50
CA ALA A 153 3.31 -0.77 5.70
C ALA A 153 4.14 0.47 6.04
N LEU A 154 3.51 1.54 6.18
CA LEU A 154 3.96 2.90 5.99
C LEU A 154 4.72 3.47 7.17
N ALA A 155 5.74 4.25 6.87
CA ALA A 155 6.26 5.23 7.80
C ALA A 155 5.28 6.42 7.88
N ALA A 156 4.91 6.80 9.09
CA ALA A 156 3.96 7.89 9.34
C ALA A 156 4.37 9.22 8.68
N ASN A 157 5.67 9.47 8.61
CA ASN A 157 6.24 10.75 8.19
C ASN A 157 6.75 10.75 6.73
N SER A 158 6.39 9.75 5.90
CA SER A 158 6.81 9.74 4.50
C SER A 158 6.25 10.95 3.74
N ARG A 159 7.07 11.50 2.86
CA ARG A 159 6.78 12.65 2.01
C ARG A 159 6.78 12.26 0.54
N SER A 160 7.04 13.21 -0.37
CA SER A 160 7.19 12.90 -1.80
C SER A 160 8.42 12.02 -2.06
N ASN A 161 8.30 11.12 -3.02
CA ASN A 161 9.40 10.31 -3.52
C ASN A 161 10.19 10.98 -4.66
N GLY A 162 9.87 12.24 -4.97
CA GLY A 162 10.55 13.02 -6.01
C GLY A 162 10.25 12.53 -7.42
N LEU A 163 9.01 12.14 -7.70
CA LEU A 163 8.61 11.69 -9.03
C LEU A 163 8.61 12.84 -10.04
N ASP A 164 8.18 14.04 -9.60
CA ASP A 164 8.15 15.25 -10.41
C ASP A 164 8.99 16.36 -9.79
N ALA A 165 9.59 17.20 -10.65
CA ALA A 165 10.32 18.37 -10.22
C ALA A 165 9.34 19.41 -9.64
N GLY A 166 9.74 20.05 -8.53
CA GLY A 166 8.90 21.06 -7.87
C GLY A 166 7.71 20.50 -7.10
N GLU A 167 7.64 19.16 -6.87
CA GLU A 167 6.55 18.50 -6.16
C GLU A 167 6.31 19.11 -4.77
N THR A 168 5.07 19.53 -4.52
CA THR A 168 4.62 20.11 -3.24
C THR A 168 3.69 19.19 -2.48
N VAL A 169 3.17 18.13 -3.10
CA VAL A 169 2.22 17.20 -2.50
C VAL A 169 2.95 16.11 -1.72
N ILE A 170 2.45 15.81 -0.53
CA ILE A 170 2.93 14.70 0.31
C ILE A 170 2.10 13.47 0.00
N PHE A 171 2.76 12.43 -0.52
CA PHE A 171 2.06 11.20 -0.88
C PHE A 171 2.11 10.14 0.21
N LYS A 172 1.00 9.41 0.29
CA LYS A 172 0.89 8.20 1.09
C LYS A 172 1.79 7.11 0.49
N THR A 173 2.67 6.53 1.32
CA THR A 173 3.50 5.38 0.94
C THR A 173 2.65 4.09 0.97
N PRO A 174 2.43 3.36 -0.11
CA PRO A 174 1.62 2.14 -0.11
C PRO A 174 2.38 0.94 0.48
N SER A 175 1.65 -0.04 1.04
CA SER A 175 2.25 -1.33 1.38
C SER A 175 2.81 -2.00 0.11
N LEU A 176 3.98 -2.65 0.24
CA LEU A 176 4.57 -3.40 -0.88
C LEU A 176 4.12 -4.86 -0.92
N LYS A 177 3.28 -5.31 0.00
CA LYS A 177 2.69 -6.64 -0.12
C LYS A 177 1.95 -6.77 -1.45
N ASN A 178 2.17 -7.88 -2.16
CA ASN A 178 1.63 -8.10 -3.51
C ASN A 178 2.08 -7.06 -4.57
N VAL A 179 3.21 -6.38 -4.34
CA VAL A 179 3.68 -5.34 -5.26
C VAL A 179 3.92 -5.86 -6.67
N ALA A 180 4.41 -7.09 -6.81
CA ALA A 180 4.67 -7.72 -8.11
C ALA A 180 3.40 -8.04 -8.92
N LEU A 181 2.21 -8.04 -8.31
CA LEU A 181 0.94 -8.23 -9.01
C LEU A 181 0.38 -6.94 -9.62
N SER A 182 1.01 -5.79 -9.36
CA SER A 182 0.59 -4.51 -9.92
C SER A 182 1.01 -4.37 -11.38
N LYS A 183 0.13 -3.77 -12.17
CA LYS A 183 0.42 -3.42 -13.58
C LYS A 183 0.81 -1.95 -13.76
N ALA A 184 0.72 -1.15 -12.70
CA ALA A 184 1.05 0.26 -12.72
C ALA A 184 1.59 0.69 -11.36
N PHE A 185 2.55 1.60 -11.33
CA PHE A 185 3.27 2.03 -10.15
C PHE A 185 3.30 3.55 -10.06
N MET A 186 3.65 4.06 -8.89
CA MET A 186 3.57 5.45 -8.45
C MET A 186 2.11 5.93 -8.30
N HIS A 187 1.92 7.16 -7.83
CA HIS A 187 0.58 7.69 -7.57
C HIS A 187 -0.24 7.91 -8.85
N ASP A 188 0.41 8.17 -9.96
CA ASP A 188 -0.21 8.40 -11.26
C ASP A 188 -0.18 7.18 -12.20
N GLY A 189 0.55 6.12 -11.82
CA GLY A 189 0.60 4.88 -12.60
C GLY A 189 1.56 4.90 -13.79
N ARG A 190 2.49 5.87 -13.88
CA ARG A 190 3.36 6.06 -15.05
C ARG A 190 4.36 4.96 -15.31
N PHE A 191 4.75 4.17 -14.32
CA PHE A 191 5.66 3.04 -14.50
C PHE A 191 4.88 1.73 -14.61
N ALA A 192 5.36 0.86 -15.50
CA ALA A 192 4.75 -0.43 -15.81
C ALA A 192 5.48 -1.63 -15.16
N SER A 193 6.68 -1.40 -14.60
CA SER A 193 7.53 -2.47 -14.06
C SER A 193 8.18 -2.08 -12.74
N LEU A 194 8.59 -3.08 -11.95
CA LEU A 194 9.39 -2.87 -10.73
C LEU A 194 10.79 -2.38 -11.07
N GLU A 195 11.30 -2.76 -12.22
CA GLU A 195 12.58 -2.32 -12.75
C GLU A 195 12.60 -0.80 -12.96
N GLU A 196 11.55 -0.23 -13.52
CA GLU A 196 11.40 1.23 -13.68
C GLU A 196 11.29 1.94 -12.33
N VAL A 197 10.58 1.34 -11.37
CA VAL A 197 10.50 1.86 -9.99
C VAL A 197 11.87 1.90 -9.34
N VAL A 198 12.65 0.81 -9.44
CA VAL A 198 14.01 0.74 -8.87
C VAL A 198 14.92 1.76 -9.57
N GLU A 199 14.82 1.91 -10.89
CA GLU A 199 15.62 2.90 -11.61
C GLU A 199 15.27 4.33 -11.23
N HIS A 200 13.99 4.63 -10.99
CA HIS A 200 13.59 5.95 -10.46
C HIS A 200 14.32 6.26 -9.14
N TYR A 201 14.31 5.34 -8.19
CA TYR A 201 15.02 5.54 -6.91
C TYR A 201 16.54 5.52 -7.06
N ASN A 202 17.07 4.81 -8.06
CA ASN A 202 18.50 4.77 -8.35
C ASN A 202 19.03 6.12 -8.88
N SER A 203 18.34 6.70 -9.85
CA SER A 203 18.86 7.85 -10.63
C SER A 203 17.82 8.90 -10.97
N GLY A 204 16.52 8.61 -10.85
CA GLY A 204 15.41 9.42 -11.39
C GLY A 204 14.83 10.47 -10.43
N ILE A 205 15.20 10.48 -9.14
CA ILE A 205 14.61 11.37 -8.14
C ILE A 205 14.79 12.84 -8.56
N LYS A 206 13.68 13.60 -8.47
CA LYS A 206 13.62 15.04 -8.76
C LYS A 206 13.52 15.84 -7.47
N LEU A 207 14.10 17.04 -7.48
CA LEU A 207 14.03 17.98 -6.35
C LEU A 207 12.66 18.68 -6.32
N GLY A 208 12.09 18.80 -5.13
CA GLY A 208 10.87 19.57 -4.87
C GLY A 208 10.70 19.85 -3.37
N PRO A 209 9.87 20.84 -2.99
CA PRO A 209 9.64 21.22 -1.59
C PRO A 209 9.10 20.10 -0.72
N ALA A 210 8.36 19.14 -1.30
CA ALA A 210 7.79 18.00 -0.59
C ALA A 210 8.71 16.77 -0.56
N LEU A 211 9.89 16.79 -1.18
CA LEU A 211 10.78 15.64 -1.24
C LEU A 211 11.13 15.15 0.16
N ASP A 212 11.09 13.82 0.34
CA ASP A 212 11.45 13.17 1.59
C ASP A 212 12.95 13.34 1.89
N GLY A 213 13.28 13.70 3.13
CA GLY A 213 14.66 13.91 3.54
C GLY A 213 15.56 12.68 3.34
N ASN A 214 15.00 11.46 3.43
CA ASN A 214 15.71 10.22 3.10
C ASN A 214 16.04 10.06 1.61
N ARG A 215 15.55 10.96 0.77
CA ARG A 215 15.81 11.01 -0.68
C ARG A 215 16.74 12.14 -1.06
N LEU A 216 17.35 12.80 -0.07
CA LEU A 216 18.38 13.82 -0.26
C LEU A 216 19.77 13.27 0.09
N ALA A 217 20.75 13.65 -0.69
CA ALA A 217 22.17 13.49 -0.36
C ALA A 217 22.58 14.54 0.69
N PRO A 218 23.73 14.39 1.40
CA PRO A 218 24.20 15.33 2.41
C PRO A 218 24.37 16.79 1.92
N ASN A 219 24.60 16.97 0.63
CA ASN A 219 24.71 18.30 -0.01
C ASN A 219 23.35 18.90 -0.43
N GLY A 220 22.21 18.27 -0.06
CA GLY A 220 20.88 18.71 -0.41
C GLY A 220 20.42 18.38 -1.84
N ALA A 221 21.25 17.73 -2.65
CA ALA A 221 20.85 17.26 -3.98
C ALA A 221 19.97 16.00 -3.88
N PRO A 222 19.16 15.68 -4.90
CA PRO A 222 18.46 14.42 -4.96
C PRO A 222 19.43 13.23 -4.88
N LEU A 223 19.08 12.25 -4.07
CA LEU A 223 19.89 11.06 -3.86
C LEU A 223 20.11 10.30 -5.17
N ARG A 224 21.34 9.79 -5.36
CA ARG A 224 21.73 8.88 -6.44
C ARG A 224 22.36 7.65 -5.78
N LEU A 225 21.74 6.48 -5.97
CA LEU A 225 22.18 5.26 -5.31
C LEU A 225 23.34 4.58 -6.04
N ASN A 226 23.46 4.81 -7.36
CA ASN A 226 24.48 4.22 -8.21
C ASN A 226 24.55 2.68 -8.12
N LEU A 227 23.40 2.04 -8.01
CA LEU A 227 23.27 0.59 -7.93
C LEU A 227 23.73 -0.07 -9.26
N SER A 228 24.46 -1.17 -9.14
CA SER A 228 24.79 -2.02 -10.28
C SER A 228 23.54 -2.69 -10.87
N ALA A 229 23.67 -3.25 -12.07
CA ALA A 229 22.57 -4.01 -12.69
C ALA A 229 22.14 -5.19 -11.82
N ASP A 230 23.08 -5.91 -11.21
CA ASP A 230 22.82 -7.04 -10.32
C ASP A 230 22.11 -6.62 -9.04
N GLU A 231 22.47 -5.48 -8.46
CA GLU A 231 21.81 -4.94 -7.26
C GLU A 231 20.38 -4.49 -7.55
N LYS A 232 20.12 -3.87 -8.69
CA LYS A 232 18.76 -3.55 -9.14
C LYS A 232 17.93 -4.81 -9.34
N ALA A 233 18.49 -5.83 -10.00
CA ALA A 233 17.82 -7.13 -10.17
C ALA A 233 17.57 -7.84 -8.83
N ALA A 234 18.49 -7.73 -7.87
CA ALA A 234 18.33 -8.29 -6.53
C ALA A 234 17.17 -7.63 -5.78
N LEU A 235 17.04 -6.29 -5.81
CA LEU A 235 15.90 -5.57 -5.23
C LEU A 235 14.57 -6.03 -5.82
N VAL A 236 14.49 -6.18 -7.14
CA VAL A 236 13.29 -6.66 -7.83
C VAL A 236 12.97 -8.11 -7.40
N SER A 237 13.97 -8.98 -7.34
CA SER A 237 13.81 -10.37 -6.89
C SER A 237 13.29 -10.44 -5.46
N PHE A 238 13.82 -9.62 -4.57
CA PHE A 238 13.31 -9.52 -3.21
C PHE A 238 11.85 -9.04 -3.17
N MET A 239 11.49 -7.98 -3.88
CA MET A 239 10.12 -7.48 -3.90
C MET A 239 9.11 -8.51 -4.42
N LYS A 240 9.51 -9.41 -5.32
CA LYS A 240 8.69 -10.54 -5.79
C LYS A 240 8.38 -11.55 -4.68
N THR A 241 9.25 -11.69 -3.64
CA THR A 241 8.98 -12.57 -2.49
C THR A 241 7.84 -12.08 -1.60
N LEU A 242 7.41 -10.83 -1.75
CA LEU A 242 6.30 -10.23 -1.00
C LEU A 242 4.93 -10.60 -1.58
N THR A 243 4.89 -11.46 -2.59
CA THR A 243 3.65 -11.90 -3.24
C THR A 243 2.95 -12.96 -2.41
N ASP A 244 1.68 -12.72 -2.11
CA ASP A 244 0.77 -13.59 -1.37
C ASP A 244 -0.47 -13.86 -2.25
N THR A 245 -0.46 -15.00 -2.93
CA THR A 245 -1.57 -15.39 -3.80
C THR A 245 -2.80 -15.83 -3.02
N THR A 246 -2.65 -16.17 -1.74
CA THR A 246 -3.80 -16.62 -0.91
C THR A 246 -4.79 -15.46 -0.71
N LEU A 247 -4.32 -14.23 -0.56
CA LEU A 247 -5.22 -13.07 -0.47
C LEU A 247 -6.07 -12.89 -1.73
N THR A 248 -5.49 -13.10 -2.92
CA THR A 248 -6.17 -12.88 -4.19
C THR A 248 -7.10 -14.04 -4.60
N SER A 249 -6.96 -15.21 -3.96
CA SER A 249 -7.78 -16.39 -4.20
C SER A 249 -8.73 -16.72 -3.04
N ASP A 250 -8.74 -15.94 -1.96
CA ASP A 250 -9.59 -16.18 -0.79
C ASP A 250 -11.07 -15.95 -1.16
N PRO A 251 -11.93 -16.99 -1.01
CA PRO A 251 -13.35 -16.89 -1.36
C PRO A 251 -14.10 -15.75 -0.67
N LYS A 252 -13.67 -15.31 0.53
CA LYS A 252 -14.32 -14.20 1.25
C LYS A 252 -14.20 -12.86 0.55
N PHE A 253 -13.24 -12.72 -0.41
CA PHE A 253 -13.07 -11.51 -1.24
C PHE A 253 -13.54 -11.73 -2.68
N SER A 254 -14.14 -12.88 -2.99
CA SER A 254 -14.72 -13.19 -4.30
C SER A 254 -16.05 -12.46 -4.51
N ASP A 255 -16.58 -12.57 -5.73
CA ASP A 255 -17.92 -12.09 -6.04
C ASP A 255 -18.97 -12.86 -5.23
N PRO A 256 -19.70 -12.18 -4.31
CA PRO A 256 -20.74 -12.84 -3.50
C PRO A 256 -22.00 -13.17 -4.32
N PHE A 257 -22.13 -12.63 -5.53
CA PHE A 257 -23.30 -12.79 -6.41
C PHE A 257 -23.08 -13.85 -7.48
N LYS A 258 -22.09 -14.72 -7.34
CA LYS A 258 -21.92 -15.86 -8.26
C LYS A 258 -23.20 -16.70 -8.29
N LYS A 259 -23.77 -16.82 -9.48
CA LYS A 259 -24.88 -17.71 -9.80
C LYS A 259 -24.39 -19.16 -9.89
#